data_b0f3df861c3fcbda067f5452e2ca225f
#
_entry.id   b0f3df861c3fcbda067f5452e2ca225f
#
_cell.length_a   1.000
_cell.length_b   1.000
_cell.length_c   1.000
_cell.angle_alpha   90.00
_cell.angle_beta   90.00
_cell.angle_gamma   90.00
#
_symmetry.space_group_name_H-M   'P 1'
#
loop_
_entity.id
_entity.type
_entity.pdbx_description
1 polymer ?
#
loop_
_entity_poly.entity_id
_entity_poly.type
_entity_poly.pdbx_seq_one_letter_code
_entity_poly.pdbx_strand_id
1 'polypeptide(L)'
;TYTSSSSDGNDTYTFYLRFSSLDDYKKKVRDLLNFSPEITYEYGDSPFVSGLIYKENFTSKDLMTWLYTALYEGKYIDKDSSSDLWDLKSTEISFLGTTYETKDKINIDEMAYVPLSSIHIDTKTKKSGKLARVIEFDLPQQTLDQNAGKIRSYFAGNDINWENTSDGKTLCISFDANNFSDLAQKTRTVLHSKNSFGTYNSTCSKDNPFTLKINYEESLDLSHFIQKSQKIPVTYTFDEKQMFSDSIKQKEISFTSSVTQ
;
A
#
# COMPACT_ATOMS: atom_id res chain seq x y z
N THR A 1 -27.66 -10.55 10.52
CA THR A 1 -29.03 -10.03 10.65
C THR A 1 -29.66 -9.83 9.29
N TYR A 2 -30.98 -9.97 9.21
CA TYR A 2 -31.71 -9.69 7.99
C TYR A 2 -33.00 -8.90 8.31
N THR A 3 -33.51 -8.22 7.31
CA THR A 3 -34.87 -7.63 7.31
C THR A 3 -35.63 -8.15 6.12
N SER A 4 -36.93 -8.23 6.24
CA SER A 4 -37.83 -8.62 5.15
C SER A 4 -38.96 -7.60 5.01
N SER A 5 -39.38 -7.36 3.78
CA SER A 5 -40.57 -6.55 3.46
C SER A 5 -41.34 -7.24 2.33
N SER A 6 -42.66 -7.13 2.35
CA SER A 6 -43.51 -7.64 1.29
C SER A 6 -44.25 -6.50 0.63
N SER A 7 -44.22 -6.41 -0.69
CA SER A 7 -44.92 -5.40 -1.49
C SER A 7 -45.30 -5.99 -2.84
N ASP A 8 -46.54 -5.77 -3.26
CA ASP A 8 -47.09 -6.20 -4.57
C ASP A 8 -46.86 -7.67 -4.94
N GLY A 9 -46.93 -8.56 -3.93
CA GLY A 9 -46.72 -9.99 -4.11
C GLY A 9 -45.25 -10.42 -4.22
N ASN A 10 -44.30 -9.49 -4.00
CA ASN A 10 -42.88 -9.78 -3.93
C ASN A 10 -42.36 -9.62 -2.51
N ASP A 11 -41.59 -10.60 -2.06
CA ASP A 11 -40.86 -10.55 -0.80
C ASP A 11 -39.43 -10.11 -1.03
N THR A 12 -39.03 -9.06 -0.33
CA THR A 12 -37.65 -8.57 -0.35
C THR A 12 -36.96 -8.94 0.95
N TYR A 13 -35.82 -9.59 0.85
CA TYR A 13 -34.96 -9.92 1.97
C TYR A 13 -33.63 -9.15 1.86
N THR A 14 -33.29 -8.40 2.91
CA THR A 14 -32.03 -7.69 2.99
C THR A 14 -31.15 -8.31 4.06
N PHE A 15 -29.98 -8.76 3.68
CA PHE A 15 -29.00 -9.38 4.57
C PHE A 15 -27.92 -8.37 4.93
N TYR A 16 -27.56 -8.30 6.20
CA TYR A 16 -26.51 -7.42 6.71
C TYR A 16 -25.37 -8.26 7.27
N LEU A 17 -24.20 -8.13 6.65
CA LEU A 17 -22.95 -8.67 7.16
C LEU A 17 -22.10 -7.50 7.69
N ARG A 18 -21.81 -7.52 8.99
CA ARG A 18 -20.93 -6.54 9.64
C ARG A 18 -19.56 -7.17 9.89
N PHE A 19 -18.50 -6.45 9.57
CA PHE A 19 -17.13 -6.89 9.74
C PHE A 19 -16.25 -5.74 10.18
N SER A 20 -15.16 -6.04 10.88
CA SER A 20 -14.21 -5.08 11.44
C SER A 20 -12.96 -4.91 10.58
N SER A 21 -12.69 -5.86 9.70
CA SER A 21 -11.55 -5.88 8.79
C SER A 21 -11.83 -6.76 7.58
N LEU A 22 -11.00 -6.68 6.55
CA LEU A 22 -11.09 -7.54 5.37
C LEU A 22 -10.92 -9.03 5.72
N ASP A 23 -10.06 -9.35 6.67
CA ASP A 23 -9.86 -10.73 7.13
C ASP A 23 -11.08 -11.25 7.90
N ASP A 24 -11.70 -10.39 8.72
CA ASP A 24 -12.96 -10.72 9.39
C ASP A 24 -14.10 -10.94 8.37
N TYR A 25 -14.15 -10.13 7.31
CA TYR A 25 -15.07 -10.33 6.19
C TYR A 25 -14.85 -11.69 5.51
N LYS A 26 -13.64 -11.99 5.07
CA LYS A 26 -13.29 -13.26 4.43
C LYS A 26 -13.66 -14.46 5.31
N LYS A 27 -13.37 -14.36 6.60
CA LYS A 27 -13.73 -15.40 7.57
C LYS A 27 -15.23 -15.59 7.65
N LYS A 28 -16.02 -14.52 7.83
CA LYS A 28 -17.48 -14.58 7.96
C LYS A 28 -18.15 -15.09 6.69
N VAL A 29 -17.69 -14.68 5.52
CA VAL A 29 -18.21 -15.22 4.24
C VAL A 29 -17.93 -16.72 4.14
N ARG A 30 -16.71 -17.14 4.46
CA ARG A 30 -16.38 -18.57 4.45
C ARG A 30 -17.21 -19.37 5.43
N ASP A 31 -17.37 -18.88 6.66
CA ASP A 31 -18.10 -19.60 7.73
C ASP A 31 -19.62 -19.65 7.45
N LEU A 32 -20.17 -18.64 6.75
CA LEU A 32 -21.59 -18.56 6.43
C LEU A 32 -21.94 -19.28 5.12
N LEU A 33 -21.16 -19.08 4.08
CA LEU A 33 -21.48 -19.50 2.72
C LEU A 33 -20.67 -20.71 2.25
N ASN A 34 -19.75 -21.22 3.09
CA ASN A 34 -18.77 -22.24 2.73
C ASN A 34 -17.97 -21.89 1.45
N PHE A 35 -17.73 -20.60 1.24
CA PHE A 35 -17.04 -20.04 0.09
C PHE A 35 -15.91 -19.11 0.58
N SER A 36 -14.72 -19.25 -0.01
CA SER A 36 -13.57 -18.40 0.30
C SER A 36 -13.41 -17.34 -0.79
N PRO A 37 -13.78 -16.08 -0.54
CA PRO A 37 -13.63 -15.04 -1.56
C PRO A 37 -12.17 -14.72 -1.81
N GLU A 38 -11.82 -14.65 -3.10
CA GLU A 38 -10.55 -14.08 -3.54
C GLU A 38 -10.73 -12.57 -3.69
N ILE A 39 -9.98 -11.81 -2.90
CA ILE A 39 -10.10 -10.35 -2.86
C ILE A 39 -8.75 -9.72 -3.13
N THR A 40 -8.74 -8.81 -4.10
CA THR A 40 -7.67 -7.82 -4.27
C THR A 40 -8.17 -6.49 -3.73
N TYR A 41 -7.43 -5.89 -2.83
CA TYR A 41 -7.74 -4.58 -2.27
C TYR A 41 -6.48 -3.72 -2.21
N GLU A 42 -6.53 -2.57 -2.88
CA GLU A 42 -5.50 -1.53 -2.83
C GLU A 42 -6.20 -0.18 -2.66
N TYR A 43 -5.69 0.64 -1.78
CA TYR A 43 -6.22 1.99 -1.52
C TYR A 43 -5.09 3.00 -1.49
N GLY A 44 -5.25 4.08 -2.23
CA GLY A 44 -4.33 5.20 -2.26
C GLY A 44 -4.99 6.49 -1.77
N ASP A 45 -4.31 7.18 -0.86
CA ASP A 45 -4.76 8.45 -0.26
C ASP A 45 -3.66 9.53 -0.28
N SER A 46 -2.66 9.36 -1.13
CA SER A 46 -1.56 10.31 -1.29
C SER A 46 -1.78 11.23 -2.50
N PRO A 47 -1.04 12.34 -2.62
CA PRO A 47 -1.08 13.16 -3.82
C PRO A 47 -0.49 12.47 -5.06
N PHE A 48 0.16 11.31 -4.92
CA PHE A 48 0.76 10.52 -5.99
C PHE A 48 -0.08 9.32 -6.38
N VAL A 49 -0.79 8.75 -5.43
CA VAL A 49 -1.62 7.56 -5.60
C VAL A 49 -2.95 7.81 -4.90
N SER A 50 -4.04 7.87 -5.64
CA SER A 50 -5.37 8.11 -5.07
C SER A 50 -6.40 7.18 -5.68
N GLY A 51 -7.37 6.76 -4.88
CA GLY A 51 -8.47 5.92 -5.34
C GLY A 51 -8.43 4.51 -4.76
N LEU A 52 -9.06 3.59 -5.48
CA LEU A 52 -9.34 2.25 -5.00
C LEU A 52 -9.22 1.21 -6.10
N ILE A 53 -8.60 0.08 -5.78
CA ILE A 53 -8.80 -1.18 -6.48
C ILE A 53 -9.51 -2.12 -5.50
N TYR A 54 -10.70 -2.60 -5.88
CA TYR A 54 -11.40 -3.65 -5.17
C TYR A 54 -11.92 -4.67 -6.17
N LYS A 55 -11.40 -5.88 -6.10
CA LYS A 55 -11.82 -7.00 -6.95
C LYS A 55 -12.19 -8.16 -6.05
N GLU A 56 -13.37 -8.73 -6.27
CA GLU A 56 -13.85 -9.88 -5.53
C GLU A 56 -14.51 -10.86 -6.49
N ASN A 57 -14.21 -12.14 -6.34
CA ASN A 57 -14.79 -13.20 -7.16
C ASN A 57 -16.15 -13.71 -6.65
N PHE A 58 -16.63 -13.21 -5.51
CA PHE A 58 -17.95 -13.53 -5.00
C PHE A 58 -19.04 -12.90 -5.87
N THR A 59 -20.03 -13.72 -6.27
CA THR A 59 -21.09 -13.31 -7.19
C THR A 59 -22.46 -13.44 -6.55
N SER A 60 -23.45 -12.74 -7.11
CA SER A 60 -24.85 -12.94 -6.73
C SER A 60 -25.29 -14.41 -6.90
N LYS A 61 -24.73 -15.09 -7.89
CA LYS A 61 -24.98 -16.52 -8.13
C LYS A 61 -24.50 -17.39 -6.96
N ASP A 62 -23.33 -17.10 -6.38
CA ASP A 62 -22.81 -17.84 -5.23
C ASP A 62 -23.73 -17.67 -4.02
N LEU A 63 -24.19 -16.44 -3.77
CA LEU A 63 -25.15 -16.17 -2.70
C LEU A 63 -26.48 -16.89 -2.92
N MET A 64 -27.02 -16.85 -4.14
CA MET A 64 -28.29 -17.49 -4.46
C MET A 64 -28.17 -19.01 -4.42
N THR A 65 -27.07 -19.59 -4.84
CA THR A 65 -26.81 -21.03 -4.74
C THR A 65 -26.79 -21.47 -3.28
N TRP A 66 -26.14 -20.70 -2.41
CA TRP A 66 -26.14 -20.97 -0.98
C TRP A 66 -27.54 -20.88 -0.39
N LEU A 67 -28.29 -19.81 -0.69
CA LEU A 67 -29.63 -19.61 -0.17
C LEU A 67 -30.55 -20.73 -0.62
N TYR A 68 -30.53 -21.11 -1.90
CA TYR A 68 -31.30 -22.22 -2.44
C TYR A 68 -30.97 -23.53 -1.72
N THR A 69 -29.69 -23.84 -1.52
CA THR A 69 -29.24 -25.03 -0.82
C THR A 69 -29.77 -25.06 0.62
N ALA A 70 -29.65 -23.92 1.32
CA ALA A 70 -30.12 -23.81 2.70
C ALA A 70 -31.66 -23.98 2.82
N LEU A 71 -32.45 -23.43 1.88
CA LEU A 71 -33.87 -23.56 1.83
C LEU A 71 -34.31 -25.02 1.51
N TYR A 72 -33.59 -25.66 0.58
CA TYR A 72 -33.85 -27.06 0.23
C TYR A 72 -33.51 -28.01 1.38
N GLU A 73 -32.36 -27.87 2.02
CA GLU A 73 -31.96 -28.68 3.18
C GLU A 73 -32.91 -28.47 4.37
N GLY A 74 -33.41 -27.25 4.54
CA GLY A 74 -34.39 -26.89 5.54
C GLY A 74 -35.81 -27.38 5.21
N LYS A 75 -36.01 -27.98 4.02
CA LYS A 75 -37.33 -28.46 3.53
C LYS A 75 -38.38 -27.34 3.37
N TYR A 76 -37.89 -26.12 3.05
CA TYR A 76 -38.79 -24.99 2.73
C TYR A 76 -39.18 -24.96 1.25
N ILE A 77 -38.38 -25.60 0.39
CA ILE A 77 -38.64 -25.74 -1.04
C ILE A 77 -38.35 -27.16 -1.49
N ASP A 78 -39.03 -27.58 -2.57
CA ASP A 78 -38.79 -28.86 -3.22
C ASP A 78 -37.63 -28.79 -4.21
N LYS A 79 -36.98 -29.96 -4.43
CA LYS A 79 -35.81 -30.05 -5.31
C LYS A 79 -36.10 -29.66 -6.75
N ASP A 80 -37.33 -29.79 -7.20
CA ASP A 80 -37.75 -29.45 -8.57
C ASP A 80 -38.09 -27.97 -8.76
N SER A 81 -37.98 -27.16 -7.71
CA SER A 81 -38.04 -25.69 -7.83
C SER A 81 -36.82 -25.25 -8.60
N SER A 82 -37.00 -24.91 -9.86
CA SER A 82 -35.85 -24.57 -10.73
C SER A 82 -35.16 -23.30 -10.27
N SER A 83 -33.82 -23.25 -10.45
CA SER A 83 -33.04 -22.03 -10.23
C SER A 83 -33.49 -20.86 -11.10
N ASP A 84 -34.36 -21.10 -12.08
CA ASP A 84 -34.93 -20.08 -12.98
C ASP A 84 -36.00 -19.18 -12.33
N LEU A 85 -36.42 -19.51 -11.10
CA LEU A 85 -37.23 -18.62 -10.28
C LEU A 85 -36.52 -17.38 -9.77
N TRP A 86 -35.18 -17.35 -9.89
CA TRP A 86 -34.37 -16.27 -9.40
C TRP A 86 -33.93 -15.40 -10.59
N ASP A 87 -34.60 -14.28 -10.82
CA ASP A 87 -34.12 -13.23 -11.71
C ASP A 87 -33.01 -12.48 -10.96
N LEU A 88 -31.77 -12.92 -11.17
CA LEU A 88 -30.59 -12.27 -10.62
C LEU A 88 -30.34 -10.95 -11.33
N LYS A 89 -30.89 -9.90 -10.77
CA LYS A 89 -30.60 -8.52 -11.21
C LYS A 89 -29.18 -8.15 -10.86
N SER A 90 -28.66 -7.08 -11.48
CA SER A 90 -27.36 -6.51 -11.14
C SER A 90 -27.25 -6.23 -9.64
N THR A 91 -26.11 -6.52 -9.06
CA THR A 91 -25.82 -6.19 -7.67
C THR A 91 -25.28 -4.77 -7.61
N GLU A 92 -25.84 -3.95 -6.76
CA GLU A 92 -25.33 -2.62 -6.46
C GLU A 92 -24.41 -2.69 -5.22
N ILE A 93 -23.24 -2.08 -5.33
CA ILE A 93 -22.29 -1.96 -4.23
C ILE A 93 -22.00 -0.49 -4.00
N SER A 94 -22.28 -0.02 -2.79
CA SER A 94 -21.90 1.31 -2.37
C SER A 94 -20.57 1.26 -1.64
N PHE A 95 -19.57 1.92 -2.17
CA PHE A 95 -18.26 2.05 -1.56
C PHE A 95 -17.82 3.51 -1.55
N LEU A 96 -17.42 4.03 -0.39
CA LEU A 96 -17.00 5.43 -0.18
C LEU A 96 -17.97 6.47 -0.77
N GLY A 97 -19.28 6.20 -0.75
CA GLY A 97 -20.31 7.11 -1.24
C GLY A 97 -20.60 7.02 -2.74
N THR A 98 -19.90 6.16 -3.46
CA THR A 98 -20.16 5.87 -4.89
C THR A 98 -20.83 4.51 -5.02
N THR A 99 -21.85 4.43 -5.89
CA THR A 99 -22.57 3.18 -6.17
C THR A 99 -22.07 2.59 -7.49
N TYR A 100 -21.71 1.32 -7.46
CA TYR A 100 -21.23 0.54 -8.61
C TYR A 100 -22.23 -0.56 -8.93
N GLU A 101 -22.58 -0.69 -10.22
CA GLU A 101 -23.37 -1.82 -10.71
C GLU A 101 -22.46 -2.96 -11.13
N THR A 102 -22.72 -4.18 -10.57
CA THR A 102 -22.00 -5.38 -10.98
C THR A 102 -22.97 -6.50 -11.32
N LYS A 103 -22.73 -7.26 -12.39
CA LYS A 103 -23.56 -8.42 -12.76
C LYS A 103 -23.03 -9.71 -12.14
N ASP A 104 -21.72 -9.95 -12.23
CA ASP A 104 -21.14 -11.26 -11.90
C ASP A 104 -20.02 -11.21 -10.86
N LYS A 105 -19.20 -10.15 -10.88
CA LYS A 105 -18.05 -9.98 -9.97
C LYS A 105 -17.91 -8.52 -9.61
N ILE A 106 -17.44 -8.25 -8.40
CA ILE A 106 -17.04 -6.90 -8.04
C ILE A 106 -15.69 -6.62 -8.69
N ASN A 107 -15.62 -5.58 -9.50
CA ASN A 107 -14.40 -5.14 -10.14
C ASN A 107 -14.37 -3.61 -10.18
N ILE A 108 -13.84 -3.02 -9.14
CA ILE A 108 -13.61 -1.58 -9.05
C ILE A 108 -12.13 -1.34 -9.30
N ASP A 109 -11.80 -0.51 -10.26
CA ASP A 109 -10.43 -0.13 -10.61
C ASP A 109 -10.40 1.37 -10.92
N GLU A 110 -10.39 2.16 -9.85
CA GLU A 110 -10.41 3.63 -9.90
C GLU A 110 -9.14 4.22 -9.30
N MET A 111 -8.03 3.48 -9.37
CA MET A 111 -6.76 3.98 -8.89
C MET A 111 -6.17 4.96 -9.91
N ALA A 112 -5.94 6.18 -9.46
CA ALA A 112 -5.27 7.22 -10.22
C ALA A 112 -3.84 7.39 -9.72
N TYR A 113 -2.90 7.46 -10.65
CA TYR A 113 -1.49 7.67 -10.39
C TYR A 113 -1.05 8.99 -10.99
N VAL A 114 -0.29 9.71 -10.21
CA VAL A 114 0.36 10.93 -10.67
C VAL A 114 1.74 10.55 -11.22
N PRO A 115 2.10 10.97 -12.45
CA PRO A 115 3.41 10.65 -13.00
C PRO A 115 4.55 11.12 -12.11
N LEU A 116 5.49 10.20 -11.86
CA LEU A 116 6.75 10.40 -11.16
C LEU A 116 7.85 9.83 -12.04
N SER A 117 8.92 10.57 -12.28
CA SER A 117 9.99 10.14 -13.19
C SER A 117 10.99 9.22 -12.51
N SER A 118 11.41 9.57 -11.29
CA SER A 118 12.34 8.76 -10.48
C SER A 118 12.23 9.11 -9.01
N ILE A 119 12.76 8.22 -8.17
CA ILE A 119 13.03 8.47 -6.74
C ILE A 119 14.51 8.19 -6.50
N HIS A 120 15.18 9.13 -5.84
CA HIS A 120 16.57 8.97 -5.42
C HIS A 120 16.69 9.16 -3.91
N ILE A 121 17.38 8.23 -3.24
CA ILE A 121 17.58 8.23 -1.80
C ILE A 121 19.08 8.20 -1.55
N ASP A 122 19.61 9.28 -1.00
CA ASP A 122 21.01 9.40 -0.64
C ASP A 122 21.18 9.48 0.88
N THR A 123 22.08 8.67 1.41
CA THR A 123 22.40 8.64 2.84
C THR A 123 23.89 8.82 3.04
N LYS A 124 24.28 9.78 3.86
CA LYS A 124 25.66 10.09 4.17
C LYS A 124 25.93 10.01 5.67
N THR A 125 27.09 9.50 6.02
CA THR A 125 27.58 9.60 7.40
C THR A 125 28.31 10.90 7.60
N LYS A 126 28.10 11.55 8.75
CA LYS A 126 28.81 12.77 9.18
C LYS A 126 29.97 12.43 10.13
N LYS A 127 31.00 13.27 10.20
CA LYS A 127 32.13 13.12 11.14
C LYS A 127 31.69 13.03 12.62
N SER A 128 30.52 13.56 12.95
CA SER A 128 29.93 13.48 14.27
C SER A 128 29.32 12.11 14.62
N GLY A 129 29.33 11.15 13.68
CA GLY A 129 28.60 9.87 13.80
C GLY A 129 27.11 9.98 13.49
N LYS A 130 26.61 11.19 13.17
CA LYS A 130 25.26 11.40 12.70
C LYS A 130 25.11 10.98 11.24
N LEU A 131 23.88 10.77 10.83
CA LEU A 131 23.50 10.46 9.45
C LEU A 131 22.79 11.66 8.85
N ALA A 132 22.93 11.87 7.55
CA ALA A 132 22.13 12.79 6.78
C ALA A 132 21.48 12.02 5.64
N ARG A 133 20.18 12.24 5.41
CA ARG A 133 19.45 11.65 4.30
C ARG A 133 18.80 12.73 3.45
N VAL A 134 18.86 12.51 2.14
CA VAL A 134 18.10 13.26 1.14
C VAL A 134 17.23 12.26 0.40
N ILE A 135 15.95 12.57 0.26
CA ILE A 135 15.01 11.84 -0.58
C ILE A 135 14.55 12.79 -1.66
N GLU A 136 14.76 12.41 -2.90
CA GLU A 136 14.46 13.20 -4.09
C GLU A 136 13.37 12.52 -4.90
N PHE A 137 12.37 13.31 -5.30
CA PHE A 137 11.30 12.89 -6.19
C PHE A 137 11.34 13.74 -7.45
N ASP A 138 11.64 13.13 -8.58
CA ASP A 138 11.64 13.83 -9.88
C ASP A 138 10.23 13.87 -10.44
N LEU A 139 9.68 15.08 -10.53
CA LEU A 139 8.31 15.36 -10.88
C LEU A 139 8.23 16.05 -12.25
N PRO A 140 7.58 15.42 -13.24
CA PRO A 140 7.30 16.07 -14.52
C PRO A 140 6.48 17.34 -14.36
N GLN A 141 6.66 18.32 -15.27
CA GLN A 141 5.92 19.58 -15.22
C GLN A 141 4.41 19.40 -15.18
N GLN A 142 3.88 18.42 -15.92
CA GLN A 142 2.45 18.09 -15.90
C GLN A 142 1.94 17.73 -14.49
N THR A 143 2.73 17.00 -13.72
CA THR A 143 2.40 16.65 -12.34
C THR A 143 2.34 17.89 -11.45
N LEU A 144 3.29 18.80 -11.63
CA LEU A 144 3.37 20.03 -10.85
C LEU A 144 2.20 20.96 -11.14
N ASP A 145 1.81 21.11 -12.39
CA ASP A 145 0.72 21.99 -12.80
C ASP A 145 -0.62 21.62 -12.13
N GLN A 146 -0.81 20.34 -11.87
CA GLN A 146 -2.05 19.82 -11.30
C GLN A 146 -2.00 19.58 -9.78
N ASN A 147 -0.83 19.26 -9.24
CA ASN A 147 -0.72 18.70 -7.88
C ASN A 147 0.29 19.40 -6.96
N ALA A 148 1.01 20.45 -7.41
CA ALA A 148 2.07 21.07 -6.59
C ALA A 148 1.60 21.49 -5.18
N GLY A 149 0.39 22.02 -5.06
CA GLY A 149 -0.18 22.43 -3.78
C GLY A 149 -0.44 21.25 -2.84
N LYS A 150 -0.98 20.15 -3.38
CA LYS A 150 -1.24 18.91 -2.62
C LYS A 150 0.06 18.27 -2.16
N ILE A 151 1.07 18.23 -3.06
CA ILE A 151 2.40 17.67 -2.76
C ILE A 151 3.08 18.48 -1.65
N ARG A 152 3.04 19.81 -1.71
CA ARG A 152 3.60 20.66 -0.64
C ARG A 152 2.91 20.42 0.70
N SER A 153 1.58 20.30 0.70
CA SER A 153 0.82 20.03 1.92
C SER A 153 1.12 18.65 2.49
N TYR A 154 1.33 17.65 1.64
CA TYR A 154 1.65 16.28 2.04
C TYR A 154 2.99 16.20 2.79
N PHE A 155 3.98 16.96 2.36
CA PHE A 155 5.29 17.02 3.01
C PHE A 155 5.44 18.19 3.99
N ALA A 156 4.35 18.84 4.37
CA ALA A 156 4.40 19.95 5.32
C ALA A 156 5.07 19.53 6.66
N GLY A 157 5.92 20.39 7.19
CA GLY A 157 6.69 20.10 8.43
C GLY A 157 8.05 19.44 8.19
N ASN A 158 8.37 19.06 6.95
CA ASN A 158 9.71 18.61 6.58
C ASN A 158 10.53 19.78 5.99
N ASP A 159 11.85 19.65 6.02
CA ASP A 159 12.75 20.55 5.30
C ASP A 159 12.75 20.16 3.81
N ILE A 160 12.05 20.95 3.00
CA ILE A 160 11.84 20.69 1.57
C ILE A 160 12.46 21.79 0.72
N ASN A 161 13.13 21.38 -0.34
CA ASN A 161 13.67 22.25 -1.38
C ASN A 161 13.17 21.80 -2.76
N TRP A 162 13.04 22.76 -3.69
CA TRP A 162 12.62 22.52 -5.06
C TRP A 162 13.72 22.93 -6.02
N GLU A 163 14.21 21.98 -6.78
CA GLU A 163 15.22 22.21 -7.80
C GLU A 163 14.61 22.10 -9.19
N ASN A 164 14.97 23.03 -10.09
CA ASN A 164 14.48 22.96 -11.47
C ASN A 164 15.28 21.92 -12.26
N THR A 165 14.59 21.14 -13.06
CA THR A 165 15.16 20.19 -14.03
C THR A 165 14.75 20.60 -15.45
N SER A 166 15.23 19.89 -16.48
CA SER A 166 14.86 20.14 -17.88
C SER A 166 13.35 19.90 -18.11
N ASP A 167 12.76 18.94 -17.40
CA ASP A 167 11.42 18.43 -17.69
C ASP A 167 10.40 18.67 -16.55
N GLY A 168 10.82 19.39 -15.50
CA GLY A 168 9.98 19.62 -14.34
C GLY A 168 10.75 20.14 -13.14
N LYS A 169 10.56 19.51 -11.98
CA LYS A 169 11.28 19.83 -10.75
C LYS A 169 11.59 18.57 -9.95
N THR A 170 12.71 18.60 -9.26
CA THR A 170 13.02 17.66 -8.18
C THR A 170 12.55 18.25 -6.85
N LEU A 171 11.75 17.49 -6.11
CA LEU A 171 11.46 17.76 -4.71
C LEU A 171 12.49 17.06 -3.86
N CYS A 172 13.33 17.82 -3.16
CA CYS A 172 14.34 17.31 -2.24
C CYS A 172 13.84 17.46 -0.80
N ILE A 173 13.82 16.37 -0.06
CA ILE A 173 13.51 16.35 1.37
C ILE A 173 14.75 15.93 2.11
N SER A 174 15.27 16.79 2.99
CA SER A 174 16.48 16.52 3.74
C SER A 174 16.25 16.47 5.23
N PHE A 175 16.96 15.57 5.90
CA PHE A 175 16.96 15.48 7.36
C PHE A 175 18.21 14.81 7.91
N ASP A 176 18.55 15.19 9.14
CA ASP A 176 19.61 14.57 9.91
C ASP A 176 19.04 13.54 10.87
N ALA A 177 19.79 12.48 11.12
CA ALA A 177 19.46 11.45 12.11
C ALA A 177 20.65 11.23 13.06
N ASN A 178 20.34 10.96 14.33
CA ASN A 178 21.37 10.76 15.35
C ASN A 178 22.00 9.36 15.27
N ASN A 179 21.27 8.40 14.73
CA ASN A 179 21.67 7.00 14.57
C ASN A 179 20.74 6.31 13.56
N PHE A 180 20.96 5.03 13.26
CA PHE A 180 20.18 4.29 12.28
C PHE A 180 18.72 4.07 12.70
N SER A 181 18.42 3.95 14.00
CA SER A 181 17.03 3.84 14.48
C SER A 181 16.26 5.15 14.25
N ASP A 182 16.89 6.30 14.55
CA ASP A 182 16.33 7.62 14.28
C ASP A 182 16.15 7.86 12.78
N LEU A 183 17.12 7.40 11.96
CA LEU A 183 17.03 7.42 10.50
C LEU A 183 15.80 6.67 10.00
N ALA A 184 15.62 5.43 10.44
CA ALA A 184 14.48 4.61 10.05
C ALA A 184 13.15 5.23 10.48
N GLN A 185 13.07 5.81 11.68
CA GLN A 185 11.87 6.47 12.18
C GLN A 185 11.52 7.71 11.35
N LYS A 186 12.50 8.57 11.07
CA LYS A 186 12.30 9.77 10.26
C LYS A 186 11.94 9.43 8.82
N THR A 187 12.58 8.43 8.25
CA THR A 187 12.24 7.93 6.91
C THR A 187 10.78 7.46 6.84
N ARG A 188 10.31 6.69 7.84
CA ARG A 188 8.90 6.30 7.93
C ARG A 188 7.96 7.51 7.98
N THR A 189 8.32 8.52 8.75
CA THR A 189 7.52 9.75 8.86
C THR A 189 7.45 10.48 7.53
N VAL A 190 8.57 10.67 6.85
CA VAL A 190 8.65 11.35 5.55
C VAL A 190 7.90 10.59 4.46
N LEU A 191 8.05 9.27 4.41
CA LEU A 191 7.37 8.42 3.43
C LEU A 191 5.92 8.09 3.81
N HIS A 192 5.43 8.59 4.96
CA HIS A 192 4.11 8.25 5.50
C HIS A 192 3.86 6.73 5.58
N SER A 193 4.93 5.94 5.66
CA SER A 193 4.89 4.48 5.60
C SER A 193 4.96 3.88 6.99
N LYS A 194 4.10 2.88 7.24
CA LYS A 194 4.15 2.05 8.46
C LYS A 194 5.08 0.85 8.30
N ASN A 195 5.36 0.45 7.07
CA ASN A 195 6.06 -0.79 6.73
C ASN A 195 7.55 -0.59 6.46
N SER A 196 8.03 0.67 6.34
CA SER A 196 9.47 0.93 6.22
C SER A 196 10.18 0.62 7.53
N PHE A 197 11.27 -0.12 7.46
CA PHE A 197 12.10 -0.43 8.62
C PHE A 197 13.58 -0.44 8.26
N GLY A 198 14.42 -0.27 9.28
CA GLY A 198 15.87 -0.39 9.13
C GLY A 198 16.45 -1.12 10.35
N THR A 199 17.38 -2.01 10.12
CA THR A 199 18.12 -2.71 11.16
C THR A 199 19.61 -2.41 11.05
N TYR A 200 20.24 -2.21 12.17
CA TYR A 200 21.69 -1.95 12.27
C TYR A 200 22.31 -2.87 13.30
N ASN A 201 23.38 -3.49 12.92
CA ASN A 201 24.20 -4.29 13.83
C ASN A 201 25.68 -4.01 13.60
N SER A 202 26.45 -3.83 14.65
CA SER A 202 27.88 -3.67 14.59
C SER A 202 28.58 -4.62 15.52
N THR A 203 29.59 -5.31 15.03
CA THR A 203 30.41 -6.24 15.81
C THR A 203 31.88 -6.00 15.60
N CYS A 204 32.67 -5.99 16.68
CA CYS A 204 34.11 -6.02 16.56
C CYS A 204 34.56 -7.46 16.25
N SER A 205 35.55 -7.60 15.38
CA SER A 205 36.17 -8.89 15.12
C SER A 205 36.85 -9.42 16.40
N LYS A 206 36.63 -10.71 16.72
CA LYS A 206 37.32 -11.37 17.84
C LYS A 206 38.81 -11.53 17.58
N ASP A 207 39.18 -11.68 16.30
CA ASP A 207 40.57 -11.90 15.86
C ASP A 207 41.34 -10.59 15.67
N ASN A 208 40.62 -9.49 15.41
CA ASN A 208 41.20 -8.17 15.27
C ASN A 208 40.27 -7.09 15.86
N PRO A 209 40.54 -6.63 17.09
CA PRO A 209 39.67 -5.66 17.78
C PRO A 209 39.59 -4.29 17.09
N PHE A 210 40.48 -4.02 16.12
CA PHE A 210 40.44 -2.80 15.32
C PHE A 210 39.58 -2.94 14.05
N THR A 211 38.97 -4.12 13.85
CA THR A 211 38.06 -4.36 12.73
C THR A 211 36.61 -4.29 13.22
N LEU A 212 35.89 -3.29 12.74
CA LEU A 212 34.46 -3.12 12.96
C LEU A 212 33.71 -3.68 11.75
N LYS A 213 32.84 -4.65 11.98
CA LYS A 213 31.90 -5.13 10.98
C LYS A 213 30.55 -4.44 11.22
N ILE A 214 30.06 -3.73 10.21
CA ILE A 214 28.76 -3.05 10.22
C ILE A 214 27.85 -3.80 9.25
N ASN A 215 26.66 -4.12 9.70
CA ASN A 215 25.59 -4.62 8.88
C ASN A 215 24.40 -3.66 9.02
N TYR A 216 23.99 -3.06 7.92
CA TYR A 216 22.81 -2.22 7.82
C TYR A 216 21.89 -2.80 6.76
N GLU A 217 20.64 -3.00 7.11
CA GLU A 217 19.60 -3.51 6.24
C GLU A 217 18.40 -2.59 6.34
N GLU A 218 17.84 -2.18 5.22
CA GLU A 218 16.70 -1.28 5.17
C GLU A 218 15.68 -1.78 4.14
N SER A 219 14.42 -1.70 4.50
CA SER A 219 13.29 -1.91 3.61
C SER A 219 12.44 -0.66 3.58
N LEU A 220 12.16 -0.16 2.37
CA LEU A 220 11.39 1.07 2.15
C LEU A 220 10.09 0.73 1.45
N ASP A 221 8.98 1.13 2.05
CA ASP A 221 7.66 1.01 1.47
C ASP A 221 7.32 2.31 0.73
N LEU A 222 7.26 2.24 -0.58
CA LEU A 222 6.97 3.34 -1.48
C LEU A 222 5.55 3.27 -2.08
N SER A 223 4.67 2.47 -1.51
CA SER A 223 3.30 2.26 -2.01
C SER A 223 2.45 3.53 -2.06
N HIS A 224 2.80 4.55 -1.26
CA HIS A 224 2.17 5.88 -1.32
C HIS A 224 2.60 6.74 -2.53
N PHE A 225 3.62 6.31 -3.26
CA PHE A 225 4.22 7.06 -4.37
C PHE A 225 4.14 6.33 -5.69
N ILE A 226 4.28 5.01 -5.68
CA ILE A 226 4.37 4.17 -6.87
C ILE A 226 3.46 2.96 -6.75
N GLN A 227 2.84 2.59 -7.85
CA GLN A 227 2.10 1.33 -7.96
C GLN A 227 3.04 0.18 -8.35
N LYS A 228 2.68 -1.04 -7.95
CA LYS A 228 3.42 -2.28 -8.32
C LYS A 228 3.62 -2.47 -9.82
N SER A 229 2.70 -1.97 -10.64
CA SER A 229 2.77 -2.06 -12.10
C SER A 229 3.66 -0.99 -12.75
N GLN A 230 4.00 0.08 -12.05
CA GLN A 230 4.84 1.16 -12.56
C GLN A 230 6.31 0.78 -12.43
N LYS A 231 7.07 0.94 -13.52
CA LYS A 231 8.51 0.75 -13.55
C LYS A 231 9.21 2.10 -13.42
N ILE A 232 9.18 2.66 -12.23
CA ILE A 232 9.86 3.92 -11.91
C ILE A 232 11.25 3.58 -11.40
N PRO A 233 12.32 4.22 -11.92
CA PRO A 233 13.66 4.05 -11.38
C PRO A 233 13.73 4.51 -9.93
N VAL A 234 14.16 3.62 -9.05
CA VAL A 234 14.47 3.95 -7.65
C VAL A 234 15.94 3.68 -7.43
N THR A 235 16.70 4.71 -7.06
CA THR A 235 18.11 4.59 -6.77
C THR A 235 18.37 4.86 -5.30
N TYR A 236 19.28 4.09 -4.73
CA TYR A 236 19.68 4.22 -3.35
C TYR A 236 21.20 4.32 -3.26
N THR A 237 21.70 5.35 -2.63
CA THR A 237 23.14 5.52 -2.37
C THR A 237 23.43 5.65 -0.89
N PHE A 238 24.57 5.13 -0.48
CA PHE A 238 25.06 5.27 0.88
C PHE A 238 26.54 5.65 0.86
N ASP A 239 26.88 6.81 1.43
CA ASP A 239 28.25 7.29 1.53
C ASP A 239 28.74 7.20 2.99
N GLU A 240 29.63 6.24 3.24
CA GLU A 240 30.24 5.99 4.53
C GLU A 240 31.58 6.71 4.75
N LYS A 241 32.09 7.45 3.77
CA LYS A 241 33.46 8.04 3.80
C LYS A 241 33.76 8.87 5.03
N GLN A 242 32.76 9.43 5.66
CA GLN A 242 32.93 10.25 6.86
C GLN A 242 32.87 9.45 8.17
N MET A 243 32.48 8.19 8.12
CA MET A 243 32.38 7.32 9.30
C MET A 243 33.75 6.85 9.78
N PHE A 244 34.70 6.78 8.84
CA PHE A 244 36.04 6.28 9.09
C PHE A 244 37.08 7.32 8.72
N SER A 245 38.17 7.37 9.47
CA SER A 245 39.31 8.21 9.05
C SER A 245 39.94 7.62 7.78
N ASP A 246 40.58 8.47 6.95
CA ASP A 246 41.25 8.07 5.71
C ASP A 246 42.33 6.98 5.89
N SER A 247 42.72 6.71 7.13
CA SER A 247 43.67 5.66 7.51
C SER A 247 43.05 4.27 7.65
N ILE A 248 41.70 4.17 7.70
CA ILE A 248 41.02 2.88 7.84
C ILE A 248 40.67 2.38 6.42
N LYS A 249 41.42 1.39 5.97
CA LYS A 249 41.11 0.70 4.70
C LYS A 249 39.90 -0.21 4.91
N GLN A 250 38.79 0.16 4.33
CA GLN A 250 37.61 -0.65 4.27
C GLN A 250 37.83 -1.84 3.33
N LYS A 251 37.51 -3.05 3.78
CA LYS A 251 37.64 -4.23 2.92
C LYS A 251 36.35 -4.66 2.26
N GLU A 252 35.21 -4.49 2.91
CA GLU A 252 33.92 -4.92 2.38
C GLU A 252 32.76 -4.24 3.10
N ILE A 253 31.88 -3.58 2.36
CA ILE A 253 30.56 -3.18 2.83
C ILE A 253 29.55 -3.86 1.92
N SER A 254 28.64 -4.63 2.50
CA SER A 254 27.48 -5.16 1.80
C SER A 254 26.22 -4.46 2.27
N PHE A 255 25.47 -3.93 1.33
CA PHE A 255 24.14 -3.39 1.57
C PHE A 255 23.13 -4.32 0.95
N THR A 256 22.10 -4.65 1.72
CA THR A 256 20.89 -5.25 1.18
C THR A 256 19.79 -4.22 1.34
N SER A 257 19.26 -3.73 0.24
CA SER A 257 18.08 -2.88 0.22
C SER A 257 16.96 -3.61 -0.49
N SER A 258 15.76 -3.58 0.07
CA SER A 258 14.56 -4.02 -0.60
C SER A 258 13.60 -2.84 -0.70
N VAL A 259 13.07 -2.63 -1.89
CA VAL A 259 11.99 -1.66 -2.13
C VAL A 259 10.72 -2.48 -2.27
N THR A 260 9.78 -2.28 -1.35
CA THR A 260 8.46 -2.91 -1.43
C THR A 260 7.57 -1.94 -2.20
N GLN A 261 7.15 -2.37 -3.37
CA GLN A 261 6.19 -1.68 -4.23
C GLN A 261 4.78 -2.15 -3.93
#